data_9cbc888550f3c784bc92525bc8bc947c
#
_entry.id   9cbc888550f3c784bc92525bc8bc947c
#
_cell.length_a   1.000
_cell.length_b   1.000
_cell.length_c   1.000
_cell.angle_alpha   90.00
_cell.angle_beta   90.00
_cell.angle_gamma   90.00
#
_symmetry.space_group_name_H-M   'P 1'
#
loop_
_entity.id
_entity.type
_entity.pdbx_description
1 polymer ?
#
loop_
_entity_poly.entity_id
_entity_poly.type
_entity_poly.pdbx_seq_one_letter_code
_entity_poly.pdbx_strand_id
1 'polypeptide(L)'
;MVNLLGEILLTVGALLFLFSFYEAYWTNLESNQLQHQAEDQMEQEWKNPRQKKNLELGEAFARMYIPAFGSDFQFAIVEGTTDDDLLRGPGRYVDTQMPGEPGNFAVAGHRVGKGAPFNDLGNLNACDAIVVETQNSWDIYRMLPTGDDRAAEAAACLSPEQVERVVAGDYSAVPGRMITLPGDVETINPIPGTTLAADPGMESLMTMTTCHPQFSNSHRMILHAMLVRSDPKTDGYTPPELESN
;
A
#
# COMPACT_ATOMS: atom_id res chain seq x y z
N MET A 1 1.14 -33.95 -41.53
CA MET A 1 2.04 -33.18 -40.63
C MET A 1 1.52 -31.75 -40.36
N VAL A 2 1.13 -30.99 -41.37
CA VAL A 2 0.60 -29.62 -41.19
C VAL A 2 -0.66 -29.59 -40.31
N ASN A 3 -1.60 -30.49 -40.49
CA ASN A 3 -2.83 -30.56 -39.68
C ASN A 3 -2.54 -30.89 -38.21
N LEU A 4 -1.63 -31.80 -37.92
CA LEU A 4 -1.25 -32.15 -36.55
C LEU A 4 -0.58 -30.96 -35.84
N LEU A 5 0.29 -30.23 -36.54
CA LEU A 5 0.91 -29.02 -35.99
C LEU A 5 -0.13 -27.90 -35.70
N GLY A 6 -1.11 -27.74 -36.60
CA GLY A 6 -2.22 -26.82 -36.43
C GLY A 6 -3.11 -27.17 -35.23
N GLU A 7 -3.42 -28.46 -35.05
CA GLU A 7 -4.19 -28.94 -33.89
C GLU A 7 -3.45 -28.71 -32.56
N ILE A 8 -2.14 -28.98 -32.52
CA ILE A 8 -1.31 -28.72 -31.33
C ILE A 8 -1.29 -27.22 -31.02
N LEU A 9 -1.07 -26.35 -32.01
CA LEU A 9 -1.04 -24.90 -31.81
C LEU A 9 -2.40 -24.37 -31.34
N LEU A 10 -3.51 -24.87 -31.88
CA LEU A 10 -4.86 -24.52 -31.44
C LEU A 10 -5.09 -24.96 -30.00
N THR A 11 -4.72 -26.15 -29.64
CA THR A 11 -4.87 -26.69 -28.28
C THR A 11 -4.04 -25.89 -27.28
N VAL A 12 -2.76 -25.59 -27.58
CA VAL A 12 -1.90 -24.79 -26.75
C VAL A 12 -2.45 -23.35 -26.62
N GLY A 13 -2.92 -22.73 -27.71
CA GLY A 13 -3.54 -21.43 -27.70
C GLY A 13 -4.80 -21.39 -26.84
N ALA A 14 -5.65 -22.39 -26.92
CA ALA A 14 -6.85 -22.51 -26.09
C ALA A 14 -6.50 -22.68 -24.60
N LEU A 15 -5.50 -23.51 -24.28
CA LEU A 15 -5.04 -23.68 -22.90
C LEU A 15 -4.43 -22.38 -22.32
N LEU A 16 -3.63 -21.66 -23.09
CA LEU A 16 -3.07 -20.37 -22.69
C LEU A 16 -4.17 -19.33 -22.49
N PHE A 17 -5.17 -19.32 -23.37
CA PHE A 17 -6.33 -18.42 -23.21
C PHE A 17 -7.13 -18.74 -21.95
N LEU A 18 -7.44 -20.02 -21.72
CA LEU A 18 -8.15 -20.46 -20.51
C LEU A 18 -7.36 -20.17 -19.24
N PHE A 19 -6.05 -20.36 -19.27
CA PHE A 19 -5.17 -20.03 -18.16
C PHE A 19 -5.17 -18.51 -17.88
N SER A 20 -5.02 -17.68 -18.93
CA SER A 20 -5.06 -16.23 -18.81
C SER A 20 -6.42 -15.74 -18.31
N PHE A 21 -7.51 -16.37 -18.76
CA PHE A 21 -8.85 -16.06 -18.29
C PHE A 21 -9.05 -16.47 -16.82
N TYR A 22 -8.53 -17.63 -16.41
CA TYR A 22 -8.54 -18.08 -15.02
C TYR A 22 -7.79 -17.10 -14.12
N GLU A 23 -6.54 -16.74 -14.48
CA GLU A 23 -5.72 -15.81 -13.72
C GLU A 23 -6.34 -14.40 -13.62
N ALA A 24 -6.95 -13.91 -14.70
CA ALA A 24 -7.51 -12.56 -14.73
C ALA A 24 -8.91 -12.46 -14.10
N TYR A 25 -9.69 -13.51 -14.10
CA TYR A 25 -11.09 -13.45 -13.70
C TYR A 25 -11.38 -14.20 -12.40
N TRP A 26 -10.92 -15.45 -12.31
CA TRP A 26 -11.23 -16.32 -11.17
C TRP A 26 -10.51 -15.86 -9.90
N THR A 27 -9.23 -15.53 -10.02
CA THR A 27 -8.44 -15.04 -8.88
C THR A 27 -8.97 -13.72 -8.33
N ASN A 28 -9.52 -12.85 -9.18
CA ASN A 28 -10.15 -11.61 -8.75
C ASN A 28 -11.46 -11.85 -7.99
N LEU A 29 -12.30 -12.80 -8.42
CA LEU A 29 -13.53 -13.15 -7.71
C LEU A 29 -13.26 -13.69 -6.31
N GLU A 30 -12.30 -14.59 -6.18
CA GLU A 30 -11.88 -15.15 -4.89
C GLU A 30 -11.31 -14.05 -3.97
N SER A 31 -10.40 -13.24 -4.49
CA SER A 31 -9.81 -12.13 -3.74
C SER A 31 -10.87 -11.11 -3.28
N ASN A 32 -11.79 -10.71 -4.16
CA ASN A 32 -12.87 -9.79 -3.78
C ASN A 32 -13.73 -10.34 -2.64
N GLN A 33 -14.04 -11.64 -2.66
CA GLN A 33 -14.80 -12.26 -1.58
C GLN A 33 -14.01 -12.26 -0.27
N LEU A 34 -12.72 -12.58 -0.31
CA LEU A 34 -11.85 -12.57 0.87
C LEU A 34 -11.64 -11.15 1.43
N GLN A 35 -11.52 -10.15 0.56
CA GLN A 35 -11.41 -8.74 0.94
C GLN A 35 -12.68 -8.26 1.66
N HIS A 36 -13.88 -8.56 1.13
CA HIS A 36 -15.12 -8.24 1.82
C HIS A 36 -15.24 -8.95 3.17
N GLN A 37 -14.84 -10.22 3.26
CA GLN A 37 -14.84 -10.93 4.56
C GLN A 37 -13.88 -10.30 5.58
N ALA A 38 -12.68 -9.90 5.14
CA ALA A 38 -11.71 -9.22 5.99
C ALA A 38 -12.24 -7.87 6.49
N GLU A 39 -12.89 -7.12 5.61
CA GLU A 39 -13.52 -5.84 5.93
C GLU A 39 -14.67 -6.00 6.94
N ASP A 40 -15.58 -6.94 6.69
CA ASP A 40 -16.72 -7.23 7.59
C ASP A 40 -16.24 -7.65 8.99
N GLN A 41 -15.20 -8.48 9.07
CA GLN A 41 -14.61 -8.91 10.34
C GLN A 41 -14.00 -7.74 11.10
N MET A 42 -13.21 -6.91 10.43
CA MET A 42 -12.62 -5.71 10.99
C MET A 42 -13.69 -4.75 11.52
N GLU A 43 -14.76 -4.49 10.78
CA GLU A 43 -15.85 -3.62 11.23
C GLU A 43 -16.58 -4.18 12.46
N GLN A 44 -16.71 -5.50 12.56
CA GLN A 44 -17.27 -6.13 13.76
C GLN A 44 -16.34 -5.98 14.96
N GLU A 45 -15.02 -6.11 14.77
CA GLU A 45 -14.03 -5.93 15.82
C GLU A 45 -13.97 -4.47 16.30
N TRP A 46 -14.08 -3.50 15.38
CA TRP A 46 -14.11 -2.08 15.73
C TRP A 46 -15.30 -1.66 16.59
N LYS A 47 -16.40 -2.43 16.57
CA LYS A 47 -17.52 -2.24 17.52
C LYS A 47 -17.16 -2.63 18.95
N ASN A 48 -16.08 -3.36 19.14
CA ASN A 48 -15.58 -3.73 20.46
C ASN A 48 -14.64 -2.62 20.96
N PRO A 49 -14.92 -1.95 22.09
CA PRO A 49 -14.07 -0.88 22.61
C PRO A 49 -12.70 -1.35 23.13
N ARG A 50 -12.47 -2.66 23.20
CA ARG A 50 -11.18 -3.23 23.60
C ARG A 50 -10.30 -3.42 22.38
N GLN A 51 -9.23 -2.65 22.29
CA GLN A 51 -8.20 -2.88 21.28
C GLN A 51 -7.53 -4.25 21.49
N LYS A 52 -7.42 -5.00 20.42
CA LYS A 52 -6.62 -6.22 20.40
C LYS A 52 -5.14 -5.83 20.38
N LYS A 53 -4.35 -6.32 21.33
CA LYS A 53 -2.94 -5.97 21.45
C LYS A 53 -2.03 -6.67 20.43
N ASN A 54 -2.44 -7.87 20.00
CA ASN A 54 -1.67 -8.67 19.05
C ASN A 54 -2.56 -9.04 17.89
N LEU A 55 -2.16 -8.65 16.70
CA LEU A 55 -2.80 -9.04 15.43
C LEU A 55 -2.37 -10.46 15.06
N GLU A 56 -3.29 -11.20 14.47
CA GLU A 56 -3.00 -12.50 13.86
C GLU A 56 -2.74 -12.31 12.35
N LEU A 57 -1.93 -13.19 11.76
CA LEU A 57 -1.66 -13.13 10.32
C LEU A 57 -2.98 -13.24 9.53
N GLY A 58 -3.14 -12.39 8.52
CA GLY A 58 -4.35 -12.27 7.70
C GLY A 58 -5.51 -11.53 8.37
N GLU A 59 -5.35 -11.04 9.62
CA GLU A 59 -6.35 -10.24 10.32
C GLU A 59 -6.33 -8.79 9.81
N ALA A 60 -7.49 -8.27 9.40
CA ALA A 60 -7.64 -6.87 8.99
C ALA A 60 -7.72 -5.95 10.22
N PHE A 61 -6.98 -4.83 10.20
CA PHE A 61 -6.89 -3.92 11.34
C PHE A 61 -7.04 -2.44 10.99
N ALA A 62 -6.90 -2.09 9.71
CA ALA A 62 -7.02 -0.74 9.19
C ALA A 62 -7.62 -0.76 7.79
N ARG A 63 -8.05 0.41 7.29
CA ARG A 63 -8.53 0.56 5.91
C ARG A 63 -7.75 1.67 5.23
N MET A 64 -7.35 1.45 4.00
CA MET A 64 -6.62 2.40 3.18
C MET A 64 -7.52 2.98 2.10
N TYR A 65 -7.42 4.28 1.91
CA TYR A 65 -8.05 5.03 0.81
C TYR A 65 -6.98 5.81 0.06
N ILE A 66 -7.10 5.85 -1.25
CA ILE A 66 -6.25 6.67 -2.13
C ILE A 66 -7.17 7.47 -3.06
N PRO A 67 -7.55 8.72 -2.69
CA PRO A 67 -8.51 9.52 -3.45
C PRO A 67 -8.13 9.74 -4.92
N ALA A 68 -6.82 9.79 -5.22
CA ALA A 68 -6.32 9.91 -6.60
C ALA A 68 -6.74 8.73 -7.51
N PHE A 69 -7.16 7.60 -6.95
CA PHE A 69 -7.62 6.43 -7.70
C PHE A 69 -9.15 6.33 -7.81
N GLY A 70 -9.86 7.27 -7.21
CA GLY A 70 -11.32 7.33 -7.20
C GLY A 70 -11.90 7.17 -5.79
N SER A 71 -13.16 7.59 -5.64
CA SER A 71 -13.87 7.55 -4.35
C SER A 71 -14.23 6.13 -3.90
N ASP A 72 -14.19 5.16 -4.82
CA ASP A 72 -14.44 3.74 -4.57
C ASP A 72 -13.17 2.96 -4.22
N PHE A 73 -11.99 3.60 -4.27
CA PHE A 73 -10.74 2.97 -3.88
C PHE A 73 -10.66 2.86 -2.36
N GLN A 74 -10.96 1.69 -1.86
CA GLN A 74 -10.78 1.34 -0.45
C GLN A 74 -10.40 -0.14 -0.31
N PHE A 75 -9.46 -0.44 0.59
CA PHE A 75 -9.03 -1.79 0.90
C PHE A 75 -8.73 -1.94 2.39
N ALA A 76 -9.22 -3.01 2.99
CA ALA A 76 -8.76 -3.40 4.32
C ALA A 76 -7.26 -3.76 4.28
N ILE A 77 -6.51 -3.29 5.26
CA ILE A 77 -5.10 -3.65 5.45
C ILE A 77 -5.05 -4.80 6.44
N VAL A 78 -4.37 -5.88 6.05
CA VAL A 78 -4.22 -7.08 6.87
C VAL A 78 -2.82 -7.19 7.47
N GLU A 79 -2.67 -7.96 8.53
CA GLU A 79 -1.37 -8.30 9.10
C GLU A 79 -0.72 -9.42 8.31
N GLY A 80 0.56 -9.23 7.91
CA GLY A 80 1.32 -10.23 7.15
C GLY A 80 1.36 -9.97 5.65
N THR A 81 2.33 -10.60 4.99
CA THR A 81 2.60 -10.41 3.55
C THR A 81 2.80 -11.73 2.81
N THR A 82 2.26 -12.84 3.33
CA THR A 82 2.22 -14.10 2.60
C THR A 82 1.25 -14.01 1.42
N ASP A 83 1.37 -14.93 0.48
CA ASP A 83 0.44 -14.98 -0.67
C ASP A 83 -1.03 -15.06 -0.22
N ASP A 84 -1.32 -15.80 0.86
CA ASP A 84 -2.67 -15.94 1.42
C ASP A 84 -3.16 -14.64 2.10
N ASP A 85 -2.27 -13.90 2.79
CA ASP A 85 -2.60 -12.61 3.39
C ASP A 85 -2.94 -11.59 2.29
N LEU A 86 -2.11 -11.52 1.26
CA LEU A 86 -2.25 -10.57 0.15
C LEU A 86 -3.48 -10.82 -0.74
N LEU A 87 -4.13 -11.98 -0.66
CA LEU A 87 -5.44 -12.22 -1.28
C LEU A 87 -6.56 -11.43 -0.58
N ARG A 88 -6.38 -11.09 0.70
CA ARG A 88 -7.37 -10.41 1.54
C ARG A 88 -7.27 -8.89 1.48
N GLY A 89 -6.14 -8.34 0.99
CA GLY A 89 -5.88 -6.90 0.88
C GLY A 89 -4.41 -6.57 0.90
N PRO A 90 -4.05 -5.28 0.92
CA PRO A 90 -2.68 -4.86 1.24
C PRO A 90 -2.26 -5.40 2.61
N GLY A 91 -1.08 -6.01 2.67
CA GLY A 91 -0.57 -6.65 3.89
C GLY A 91 0.57 -5.87 4.53
N ARG A 92 0.52 -5.67 5.87
CA ARG A 92 1.61 -5.03 6.61
C ARG A 92 2.79 -5.98 6.76
N TYR A 93 4.00 -5.48 6.57
CA TYR A 93 5.20 -6.18 6.98
C TYR A 93 5.27 -6.20 8.52
N VAL A 94 5.19 -7.39 9.11
CA VAL A 94 4.98 -7.63 10.56
C VAL A 94 5.98 -6.87 11.46
N ASP A 95 7.23 -6.72 11.00
CA ASP A 95 8.30 -6.06 11.78
C ASP A 95 8.34 -4.53 11.60
N THR A 96 7.38 -3.95 10.89
CA THR A 96 7.29 -2.50 10.69
C THR A 96 6.31 -1.86 11.68
N GLN A 97 6.31 -0.52 11.77
CA GLN A 97 5.46 0.23 12.68
C GLN A 97 3.97 0.11 12.31
N MET A 98 3.11 0.45 13.27
CA MET A 98 1.68 0.61 13.02
C MET A 98 1.39 1.98 12.37
N PRO A 99 0.21 2.16 11.73
CA PRO A 99 -0.18 3.47 11.22
C PRO A 99 -0.06 4.56 12.29
N GLY A 100 0.49 5.71 11.90
CA GLY A 100 0.68 6.86 12.79
C GLY A 100 1.87 6.78 13.75
N GLU A 101 2.51 5.63 13.92
CA GLU A 101 3.69 5.50 14.79
C GLU A 101 4.97 6.06 14.14
N PRO A 102 5.88 6.66 14.94
CA PRO A 102 7.19 7.09 14.46
C PRO A 102 8.00 5.94 13.86
N GLY A 103 8.55 6.15 12.68
CA GLY A 103 9.26 5.15 11.89
C GLY A 103 8.55 4.88 10.57
N ASN A 104 8.36 3.62 10.17
CA ASN A 104 7.84 3.29 8.85
C ASN A 104 6.77 2.19 8.93
N PHE A 105 5.55 2.54 8.59
CA PHE A 105 4.45 1.62 8.36
C PHE A 105 4.51 1.11 6.92
N ALA A 106 4.95 -0.12 6.71
CA ALA A 106 5.14 -0.66 5.38
C ALA A 106 4.10 -1.71 5.01
N VAL A 107 3.54 -1.60 3.80
CA VAL A 107 2.53 -2.51 3.25
C VAL A 107 2.92 -3.01 1.87
N ALA A 108 2.63 -4.28 1.60
CA ALA A 108 2.73 -4.90 0.28
C ALA A 108 1.34 -5.06 -0.34
N GLY A 109 1.26 -5.06 -1.66
CA GLY A 109 0.02 -5.36 -2.36
C GLY A 109 0.27 -5.87 -3.79
N HIS A 110 -0.66 -6.69 -4.27
CA HIS A 110 -0.60 -7.18 -5.66
C HIS A 110 -0.76 -6.04 -6.67
N ARG A 111 -0.02 -6.14 -7.77
CA ARG A 111 -0.11 -5.20 -8.89
C ARG A 111 -1.05 -5.68 -9.99
N VAL A 112 -1.20 -7.00 -10.13
CA VAL A 112 -2.00 -7.63 -11.20
C VAL A 112 -2.72 -8.83 -10.62
N GLY A 113 -3.96 -9.05 -11.02
CA GLY A 113 -4.80 -10.12 -10.49
C GLY A 113 -5.08 -9.97 -8.99
N LYS A 114 -5.83 -10.88 -8.41
CA LYS A 114 -6.05 -10.95 -6.96
C LYS A 114 -6.54 -9.63 -6.35
N GLY A 115 -7.47 -8.93 -7.05
CA GLY A 115 -7.97 -7.61 -6.67
C GLY A 115 -7.03 -6.44 -6.96
N ALA A 116 -5.75 -6.70 -7.25
CA ALA A 116 -4.71 -5.74 -7.69
C ALA A 116 -4.76 -4.36 -6.99
N PRO A 117 -4.73 -4.30 -5.65
CA PRO A 117 -4.89 -3.02 -4.93
C PRO A 117 -3.81 -2.00 -5.30
N PHE A 118 -2.65 -2.45 -5.79
CA PHE A 118 -1.52 -1.59 -6.11
C PHE A 118 -1.21 -1.52 -7.61
N ASN A 119 -2.23 -1.75 -8.46
CA ASN A 119 -2.07 -1.63 -9.92
C ASN A 119 -1.61 -0.24 -10.34
N ASP A 120 -2.24 0.79 -9.78
CA ASP A 120 -2.10 2.18 -10.18
C ASP A 120 -1.13 3.00 -9.34
N LEU A 121 -0.37 2.38 -8.42
CA LEU A 121 0.60 3.09 -7.56
C LEU A 121 1.55 3.98 -8.35
N GLY A 122 1.94 3.56 -9.57
CA GLY A 122 2.81 4.35 -10.44
C GLY A 122 2.22 5.69 -10.91
N ASN A 123 0.92 5.92 -10.73
CA ASN A 123 0.23 7.15 -11.12
C ASN A 123 0.20 8.20 -10.00
N LEU A 124 0.60 7.83 -8.77
CA LEU A 124 0.67 8.78 -7.66
C LEU A 124 1.77 9.82 -7.89
N ASN A 125 1.45 11.06 -7.61
CA ASN A 125 2.34 12.20 -7.68
C ASN A 125 2.70 12.69 -6.27
N ALA A 126 3.70 13.58 -6.20
CA ALA A 126 4.01 14.27 -4.97
C ALA A 126 2.75 14.92 -4.37
N CYS A 127 2.61 14.83 -3.06
CA CYS A 127 1.47 15.35 -2.27
C CYS A 127 0.12 14.65 -2.47
N ASP A 128 -0.01 13.65 -3.33
CA ASP A 128 -1.23 12.83 -3.34
C ASP A 128 -1.48 12.22 -1.96
N ALA A 129 -2.75 12.21 -1.56
CA ALA A 129 -3.14 11.74 -0.24
C ALA A 129 -3.27 10.21 -0.21
N ILE A 130 -2.78 9.61 0.86
CA ILE A 130 -3.12 8.27 1.29
C ILE A 130 -3.72 8.41 2.69
N VAL A 131 -4.95 7.95 2.87
CA VAL A 131 -5.64 7.99 4.15
C VAL A 131 -5.73 6.59 4.71
N VAL A 132 -5.27 6.42 5.94
CA VAL A 132 -5.37 5.15 6.67
C VAL A 132 -6.34 5.34 7.82
N GLU A 133 -7.48 4.64 7.76
CA GLU A 133 -8.48 4.59 8.81
C GLU A 133 -8.11 3.46 9.77
N THR A 134 -7.98 3.79 11.04
CA THR A 134 -7.83 2.81 12.13
C THR A 134 -9.11 2.76 12.97
N GLN A 135 -9.13 1.95 14.01
CA GLN A 135 -10.25 1.97 14.96
C GLN A 135 -10.46 3.34 15.61
N ASN A 136 -9.37 4.13 15.82
CA ASN A 136 -9.39 5.33 16.65
C ASN A 136 -8.97 6.61 15.92
N SER A 137 -8.37 6.49 14.75
CA SER A 137 -7.80 7.63 13.99
C SER A 137 -8.00 7.53 12.50
N TRP A 138 -7.89 8.68 11.87
CA TRP A 138 -7.64 8.86 10.46
C TRP A 138 -6.23 9.41 10.31
N ASP A 139 -5.32 8.63 9.75
CA ASP A 139 -3.93 9.00 9.55
C ASP A 139 -3.72 9.40 8.10
N ILE A 140 -3.45 10.69 7.89
CA ILE A 140 -3.33 11.30 6.57
C ILE A 140 -1.85 11.40 6.20
N TYR A 141 -1.46 10.62 5.21
CA TYR A 141 -0.13 10.65 4.62
C TYR A 141 -0.14 11.42 3.31
N ARG A 142 0.97 12.06 2.99
CA ARG A 142 1.22 12.72 1.70
C ARG A 142 2.41 12.09 1.02
N MET A 143 2.26 11.77 -0.28
CA MET A 143 3.35 11.26 -1.09
C MET A 143 4.56 12.19 -1.03
N LEU A 144 5.73 11.63 -0.76
CA LEU A 144 7.00 12.36 -0.83
C LEU A 144 7.32 12.79 -2.27
N PRO A 145 8.22 13.77 -2.44
CA PRO A 145 8.62 14.26 -3.75
C PRO A 145 9.05 13.16 -4.72
N THR A 146 8.49 13.20 -5.93
CA THR A 146 8.75 12.24 -7.02
C THR A 146 9.48 12.86 -8.21
N GLY A 147 9.51 14.19 -8.30
CA GLY A 147 10.15 14.95 -9.38
C GLY A 147 11.50 15.55 -8.97
N ASP A 148 12.02 16.41 -9.86
CA ASP A 148 13.36 17.00 -9.71
C ASP A 148 13.38 18.18 -8.70
N ASP A 149 12.28 18.94 -8.59
CA ASP A 149 12.17 20.05 -7.62
C ASP A 149 11.62 19.57 -6.28
N ARG A 150 12.44 18.81 -5.58
CA ARG A 150 12.12 18.20 -4.29
C ARG A 150 11.65 19.23 -3.26
N ALA A 151 12.25 20.43 -3.26
CA ALA A 151 11.90 21.47 -2.28
C ALA A 151 10.51 22.05 -2.54
N ALA A 152 10.19 22.38 -3.79
CA ALA A 152 8.87 22.90 -4.15
C ALA A 152 7.77 21.85 -3.95
N GLU A 153 8.01 20.60 -4.34
CA GLU A 153 7.04 19.52 -4.14
C GLU A 153 6.79 19.26 -2.65
N ALA A 154 7.85 19.20 -1.82
CA ALA A 154 7.70 19.02 -0.38
C ALA A 154 6.92 20.18 0.26
N ALA A 155 7.25 21.43 -0.09
CA ALA A 155 6.61 22.60 0.47
C ALA A 155 5.12 22.74 0.12
N ALA A 156 4.63 22.01 -0.87
CA ALA A 156 3.23 22.05 -1.27
C ALA A 156 2.29 21.36 -0.27
N CYS A 157 2.80 20.43 0.56
CA CYS A 157 1.94 19.62 1.44
C CYS A 157 2.55 19.21 2.78
N LEU A 158 3.84 19.44 3.00
CA LEU A 158 4.51 19.10 4.25
C LEU A 158 4.67 20.36 5.14
N SER A 159 4.81 20.18 6.45
CA SER A 159 5.15 21.27 7.37
C SER A 159 6.56 21.80 7.10
N PRO A 160 6.89 23.06 7.50
CA PRO A 160 8.23 23.60 7.30
C PRO A 160 9.34 22.71 7.90
N GLU A 161 9.10 22.12 9.08
CA GLU A 161 10.02 21.20 9.73
C GLU A 161 10.22 19.92 8.91
N GLN A 162 9.14 19.37 8.40
CA GLN A 162 9.19 18.19 7.53
C GLN A 162 9.89 18.47 6.20
N VAL A 163 9.65 19.66 5.62
CA VAL A 163 10.36 20.12 4.40
C VAL A 163 11.88 20.14 4.64
N GLU A 164 12.35 20.70 5.75
CA GLU A 164 13.78 20.71 6.08
C GLU A 164 14.34 19.28 6.18
N ARG A 165 13.64 18.39 6.87
CA ARG A 165 14.06 16.99 7.03
C ARG A 165 14.09 16.22 5.69
N VAL A 166 13.10 16.47 4.81
CA VAL A 166 13.00 15.80 3.51
C VAL A 166 13.98 16.37 2.47
N VAL A 167 14.32 17.66 2.54
CA VAL A 167 15.19 18.31 1.54
C VAL A 167 16.67 18.20 1.91
N ALA A 168 17.02 18.41 3.19
CA ALA A 168 18.41 18.49 3.64
C ALA A 168 18.71 17.65 4.89
N GLY A 169 17.71 17.12 5.56
CA GLY A 169 17.86 16.31 6.77
C GLY A 169 17.93 14.81 6.53
N ASP A 170 17.53 14.07 7.55
CA ASP A 170 17.61 12.61 7.65
C ASP A 170 16.75 11.83 6.64
N TYR A 171 15.73 12.46 6.05
CA TYR A 171 14.91 11.89 4.99
C TYR A 171 15.30 12.36 3.57
N SER A 172 16.39 13.10 3.42
CA SER A 172 16.81 13.65 2.10
C SER A 172 17.14 12.57 1.07
N ALA A 173 17.54 11.40 1.51
CA ALA A 173 17.81 10.24 0.63
C ALA A 173 16.55 9.38 0.35
N VAL A 174 15.41 9.65 0.98
CA VAL A 174 14.17 8.88 0.81
C VAL A 174 13.37 9.44 -0.38
N PRO A 175 13.32 8.76 -1.53
CA PRO A 175 12.57 9.22 -2.69
C PRO A 175 11.07 8.96 -2.50
N GLY A 176 10.20 9.76 -3.13
CA GLY A 176 8.78 9.48 -3.15
C GLY A 176 8.44 8.21 -3.93
N ARG A 177 9.21 7.90 -4.98
CA ARG A 177 9.06 6.67 -5.78
C ARG A 177 10.40 6.16 -6.26
N MET A 178 10.59 4.83 -6.19
CA MET A 178 11.77 4.17 -6.74
C MET A 178 11.45 2.77 -7.25
N ILE A 179 12.33 2.25 -8.10
CA ILE A 179 12.31 0.85 -8.54
C ILE A 179 13.55 0.19 -7.99
N THR A 180 13.39 -0.99 -7.38
CA THR A 180 14.48 -1.70 -6.73
C THR A 180 14.38 -3.22 -6.94
N LEU A 181 15.35 -3.98 -6.46
CA LEU A 181 15.34 -5.44 -6.49
C LEU A 181 14.47 -6.00 -5.34
N PRO A 182 13.90 -7.20 -5.51
CA PRO A 182 13.08 -7.81 -4.45
C PRO A 182 13.79 -8.03 -3.11
N GLY A 183 15.11 -8.10 -3.12
CA GLY A 183 15.94 -8.30 -1.93
C GLY A 183 16.34 -7.01 -1.19
N ASP A 184 15.97 -5.84 -1.70
CA ASP A 184 16.33 -4.55 -1.08
C ASP A 184 15.36 -4.22 0.07
N VAL A 185 15.43 -5.02 1.13
CA VAL A 185 14.55 -4.92 2.30
C VAL A 185 14.76 -3.64 3.11
N GLU A 186 15.84 -2.92 2.91
CA GLU A 186 16.13 -1.66 3.60
C GLU A 186 15.10 -0.56 3.27
N THR A 187 14.35 -0.73 2.19
CA THR A 187 13.28 0.21 1.79
C THR A 187 12.12 0.29 2.79
N ILE A 188 11.97 -0.71 3.65
CA ILE A 188 10.92 -0.75 4.68
C ILE A 188 11.46 -0.47 6.10
N ASN A 189 12.74 -0.16 6.26
CA ASN A 189 13.30 0.22 7.55
C ASN A 189 12.67 1.52 8.08
N PRO A 190 12.78 1.82 9.39
CA PRO A 190 12.20 3.01 10.01
C PRO A 190 12.54 4.33 9.30
N ILE A 191 13.77 4.48 8.82
CA ILE A 191 14.15 5.45 7.78
C ILE A 191 14.65 4.62 6.59
N PRO A 192 13.94 4.59 5.47
CA PRO A 192 14.32 3.81 4.29
C PRO A 192 15.75 4.03 3.84
N GLY A 193 16.46 2.93 3.54
CA GLY A 193 17.87 2.97 3.15
C GLY A 193 18.87 3.11 4.31
N THR A 194 18.40 3.10 5.57
CA THR A 194 19.28 3.13 6.75
C THR A 194 19.09 1.87 7.60
N THR A 195 19.98 1.67 8.59
CA THR A 195 19.88 0.58 9.58
C THR A 195 19.48 1.07 10.98
N LEU A 196 18.94 2.28 11.07
CA LEU A 196 18.52 2.88 12.33
C LEU A 196 17.28 2.15 12.87
N ALA A 197 17.28 1.89 14.18
CA ALA A 197 16.07 1.41 14.85
C ALA A 197 15.03 2.55 14.99
N ALA A 198 13.76 2.19 15.09
CA ALA A 198 12.71 3.17 15.29
C ALA A 198 12.92 3.96 16.59
N ASP A 199 12.74 5.28 16.52
CA ASP A 199 12.91 6.24 17.62
C ASP A 199 11.73 7.23 17.64
N PRO A 200 11.24 7.64 18.81
CA PRO A 200 10.13 8.59 18.93
C PRO A 200 10.34 9.95 18.25
N GLY A 201 11.59 10.33 17.96
CA GLY A 201 11.91 11.56 17.23
C GLY A 201 11.83 11.45 15.71
N MET A 202 11.54 10.26 15.18
CA MET A 202 11.35 10.05 13.74
C MET A 202 9.98 10.56 13.28
N GLU A 203 9.92 10.90 11.98
CA GLU A 203 8.62 11.07 11.30
C GLU A 203 7.93 9.71 11.17
N SER A 204 6.61 9.75 11.03
CA SER A 204 5.82 8.56 10.67
C SER A 204 5.74 8.46 9.16
N LEU A 205 6.43 7.48 8.59
CA LEU A 205 6.36 7.17 7.16
C LEU A 205 5.36 6.07 6.88
N MET A 206 4.89 6.05 5.64
CA MET A 206 4.24 4.90 5.02
C MET A 206 4.99 4.49 3.78
N THR A 207 5.31 3.20 3.67
CA THR A 207 5.91 2.60 2.47
C THR A 207 4.93 1.63 1.83
N MET A 208 4.69 1.80 0.53
CA MET A 208 3.88 0.88 -0.27
C MET A 208 4.78 0.15 -1.27
N THR A 209 4.68 -1.19 -1.32
CA THR A 209 5.51 -2.02 -2.18
C THR A 209 4.66 -2.88 -3.10
N THR A 210 5.05 -2.98 -4.37
CA THR A 210 4.38 -3.86 -5.33
C THR A 210 5.36 -4.40 -6.37
N CYS A 211 4.97 -5.42 -7.12
CA CYS A 211 5.76 -5.98 -8.20
C CYS A 211 5.96 -5.00 -9.37
N HIS A 212 7.12 -5.06 -10.03
CA HIS A 212 7.42 -4.24 -11.20
C HIS A 212 8.30 -5.03 -12.21
N PRO A 213 8.10 -4.83 -13.53
CA PRO A 213 6.91 -4.24 -14.17
C PRO A 213 5.65 -5.09 -13.97
N GLN A 214 4.49 -4.62 -14.47
CA GLN A 214 3.26 -5.43 -14.47
C GLN A 214 3.53 -6.79 -15.11
N PHE A 215 2.89 -7.85 -14.58
CA PHE A 215 3.07 -9.26 -14.99
C PHE A 215 4.49 -9.82 -14.77
N SER A 216 5.33 -9.12 -14.00
CA SER A 216 6.67 -9.57 -13.64
C SER A 216 6.96 -9.29 -12.16
N ASN A 217 7.79 -10.11 -11.56
CA ASN A 217 8.27 -9.91 -10.18
C ASN A 217 9.78 -9.66 -10.12
N SER A 218 10.39 -9.27 -11.25
CA SER A 218 11.82 -9.03 -11.36
C SER A 218 12.31 -7.88 -10.49
N HIS A 219 11.45 -6.88 -10.26
CA HIS A 219 11.72 -5.70 -9.44
C HIS A 219 10.54 -5.41 -8.50
N ARG A 220 10.73 -4.42 -7.64
CA ARG A 220 9.70 -3.82 -6.81
C ARG A 220 9.57 -2.34 -7.14
N MET A 221 8.33 -1.86 -7.21
CA MET A 221 8.02 -0.44 -7.16
C MET A 221 7.74 -0.10 -5.70
N ILE A 222 8.46 0.89 -5.21
CA ILE A 222 8.40 1.37 -3.83
C ILE A 222 7.93 2.82 -3.86
N LEU A 223 6.94 3.14 -3.04
CA LEU A 223 6.47 4.51 -2.84
C LEU A 223 6.55 4.85 -1.35
N HIS A 224 6.97 6.08 -1.06
CA HIS A 224 7.04 6.59 0.30
C HIS A 224 6.14 7.81 0.46
N ALA A 225 5.41 7.83 1.56
CA ALA A 225 4.59 8.95 2.00
C ALA A 225 4.90 9.29 3.46
N MET A 226 4.63 10.53 3.88
CA MET A 226 4.87 11.02 5.23
C MET A 226 3.57 11.45 5.88
N LEU A 227 3.37 11.11 7.14
CA LEU A 227 2.21 11.52 7.93
C LEU A 227 2.24 13.04 8.11
N VAL A 228 1.14 13.69 7.73
CA VAL A 228 0.99 15.14 7.91
C VAL A 228 -0.04 15.50 8.97
N ARG A 229 -0.97 14.57 9.24
CA ARG A 229 -2.04 14.80 10.23
C ARG A 229 -2.61 13.44 10.68
N SER A 230 -2.97 13.38 11.97
CA SER A 230 -3.77 12.28 12.51
C SER A 230 -4.97 12.88 13.20
N ASP A 231 -6.16 12.58 12.69
CA ASP A 231 -7.43 13.07 13.22
C ASP A 231 -8.08 11.96 14.08
N PRO A 232 -8.60 12.28 15.27
CA PRO A 232 -9.33 11.28 16.04
C PRO A 232 -10.62 10.87 15.33
N LYS A 233 -10.91 9.56 15.34
CA LYS A 233 -12.15 9.04 14.76
C LYS A 233 -13.32 9.38 15.67
N THR A 234 -14.22 10.23 15.19
CA THR A 234 -15.43 10.65 15.90
C THR A 234 -16.65 10.45 15.00
N ASP A 235 -17.80 10.22 15.61
CA ASP A 235 -19.05 9.98 14.87
C ASP A 235 -19.37 11.15 13.92
N GLY A 236 -19.61 10.82 12.66
CA GLY A 236 -19.97 11.79 11.61
C GLY A 236 -18.81 12.61 11.04
N TYR A 237 -17.56 12.36 11.46
CA TYR A 237 -16.39 12.97 10.87
C TYR A 237 -15.78 12.10 9.78
N THR A 238 -15.52 12.72 8.64
CA THR A 238 -14.74 12.15 7.53
C THR A 238 -13.66 13.16 7.14
N PRO A 239 -12.42 12.74 6.91
CA PRO A 239 -11.38 13.66 6.46
C PRO A 239 -11.73 14.35 5.14
N PRO A 240 -11.42 15.65 4.98
CA PRO A 240 -11.69 16.40 3.75
C PRO A 240 -11.10 15.76 2.49
N GLU A 241 -10.01 15.04 2.63
CA GLU A 241 -9.37 14.28 1.55
C GLU A 241 -10.29 13.23 0.92
N LEU A 242 -11.28 12.74 1.65
CA LEU A 242 -12.26 11.74 1.17
C LEU A 242 -13.58 12.38 0.71
N GLU A 243 -13.80 13.68 0.98
CA GLU A 243 -15.01 14.40 0.57
C GLU A 243 -14.89 15.01 -0.85
N SER A 244 -13.68 15.06 -1.41
CA SER A 244 -13.35 15.86 -2.60
C SER A 244 -13.32 15.05 -3.89
N ASN A 245 -14.40 14.28 -4.20
CA ASN A 245 -14.56 13.72 -5.56
C ASN A 245 -16.03 13.56 -5.95
#